data_b53b08ed7eebfa875694111668043ff1
#
_entry.id   b53b08ed7eebfa875694111668043ff1
#
_cell.length_a   1.000
_cell.length_b   1.000
_cell.length_c   1.000
_cell.angle_alpha   90.00
_cell.angle_beta   90.00
_cell.angle_gamma   90.00
#
_symmetry.space_group_name_H-M   'P 1'
#
loop_
_entity.id
_entity.type
_entity.pdbx_description
1 polymer ?
#
loop_
_entity_poly.entity_id
_entity_poly.type
_entity_poly.pdbx_seq_one_letter_code
_entity_poly.pdbx_strand_id
1 'polypeptide(L)'
;GWVANRFYYQRVLPMKDAAVMANCPDREVRREWILRILDQDGTKGAEGGIEAWLRLGEACGMRREELLSEEHVLPGVRFAVDAYVNFARSRPWQEAVCSSLTELFAPDAHASRLESFPKHYPWIAESGLEYFRSRLTEARRDVEHGLRITL
;
A
#
# COMPACT_ATOMS: atom_id res chain seq x y z
N GLY A 1 -16.21 -3.75 -5.81
CA GLY A 1 -15.42 -4.96 -5.89
C GLY A 1 -13.95 -4.77 -5.53
N TRP A 2 -13.05 -4.72 -6.53
CA TRP A 2 -11.59 -4.70 -6.30
C TRP A 2 -11.11 -3.50 -5.47
N VAL A 3 -11.56 -2.29 -5.77
CA VAL A 3 -11.13 -1.06 -5.06
C VAL A 3 -11.44 -1.15 -3.55
N ALA A 4 -12.64 -1.59 -3.17
CA ALA A 4 -13.02 -1.73 -1.76
C ALA A 4 -12.18 -2.81 -1.05
N ASN A 5 -11.97 -3.97 -1.67
CA ASN A 5 -11.18 -5.05 -1.09
C ASN A 5 -9.71 -4.64 -0.92
N ARG A 6 -9.15 -3.95 -1.93
CA ARG A 6 -7.76 -3.48 -1.87
C ARG A 6 -7.58 -2.33 -0.87
N PHE A 7 -8.64 -1.55 -0.58
CA PHE A 7 -8.60 -0.51 0.44
C PHE A 7 -8.26 -1.08 1.82
N TYR A 8 -8.82 -2.22 2.20
CA TYR A 8 -8.48 -2.87 3.47
C TYR A 8 -6.98 -3.15 3.58
N TYR A 9 -6.38 -3.74 2.55
CA TYR A 9 -4.93 -3.93 2.50
C TYR A 9 -4.18 -2.58 2.59
N GLN A 10 -4.62 -1.57 1.84
CA GLN A 10 -3.99 -0.25 1.81
C GLN A 10 -3.92 0.38 3.21
N ARG A 11 -5.03 0.32 3.94
CA ARG A 11 -5.17 0.89 5.28
C ARG A 11 -4.28 0.20 6.32
N VAL A 12 -4.01 -1.09 6.17
CA VAL A 12 -3.21 -1.83 7.16
C VAL A 12 -1.73 -1.92 6.83
N LEU A 13 -1.29 -1.48 5.65
CA LEU A 13 0.14 -1.43 5.29
C LEU A 13 0.99 -0.66 6.32
N PRO A 14 0.61 0.54 6.77
CA PRO A 14 1.37 1.24 7.82
C PRO A 14 1.51 0.43 9.11
N MET A 15 0.47 -0.31 9.48
CA MET A 15 0.51 -1.18 10.67
C MET A 15 1.48 -2.35 10.51
N LYS A 16 1.54 -2.94 9.31
CA LYS A 16 2.50 -3.98 8.97
C LYS A 16 3.93 -3.41 9.01
N ASP A 17 4.15 -2.23 8.42
CA ASP A 17 5.46 -1.59 8.40
C ASP A 17 5.91 -1.13 9.79
N ALA A 18 4.99 -0.66 10.62
CA ALA A 18 5.25 -0.37 12.02
C ALA A 18 5.67 -1.63 12.81
N ALA A 19 5.09 -2.79 12.52
CA ALA A 19 5.48 -4.05 13.13
C ALA A 19 6.90 -4.47 12.72
N VAL A 20 7.30 -4.30 11.47
CA VAL A 20 8.68 -4.49 11.01
C VAL A 20 9.63 -3.60 11.80
N MET A 21 9.31 -2.30 11.91
CA MET A 21 10.13 -1.33 12.65
C MET A 21 10.25 -1.66 14.13
N ALA A 22 9.15 -2.10 14.77
CA ALA A 22 9.14 -2.45 16.19
C ALA A 22 10.08 -3.62 16.51
N ASN A 23 10.23 -4.55 15.57
CA ASN A 23 11.09 -5.72 15.71
C ASN A 23 12.53 -5.51 15.21
N CYS A 24 12.78 -4.43 14.44
CA CYS A 24 14.08 -4.15 13.84
C CYS A 24 14.99 -3.36 14.81
N PRO A 25 16.13 -3.89 15.29
CA PRO A 25 17.05 -3.17 16.17
C PRO A 25 17.91 -2.15 15.41
N ASP A 26 18.04 -2.30 14.07
CA ASP A 26 18.89 -1.44 13.26
C ASP A 26 18.24 -0.07 13.02
N ARG A 27 18.92 0.99 13.49
CA ARG A 27 18.45 2.37 13.38
C ARG A 27 18.39 2.85 11.93
N GLU A 28 19.39 2.49 11.13
CA GLU A 28 19.48 2.97 9.75
C GLU A 28 18.40 2.32 8.89
N VAL A 29 18.13 1.04 9.09
CA VAL A 29 16.99 0.37 8.46
C VAL A 29 15.67 1.07 8.84
N ARG A 30 15.46 1.38 10.13
CA ARG A 30 14.23 2.06 10.56
C ARG A 30 14.08 3.47 9.96
N ARG A 31 15.18 4.21 9.78
CA ARG A 31 15.16 5.55 9.16
C ARG A 31 14.65 5.54 7.73
N GLU A 32 15.00 4.52 6.97
CA GLU A 32 14.50 4.36 5.62
C GLU A 32 13.10 3.74 5.60
N TRP A 33 12.84 2.75 6.49
CA TRP A 33 11.58 2.02 6.51
C TRP A 33 10.38 2.89 6.89
N ILE A 34 10.58 3.90 7.74
CA ILE A 34 9.50 4.82 8.16
C ILE A 34 8.87 5.58 6.98
N LEU A 35 9.60 5.78 5.89
CA LEU A 35 9.09 6.46 4.72
C LEU A 35 7.87 5.74 4.15
N ARG A 36 7.83 4.39 4.22
CA ARG A 36 6.67 3.60 3.79
C ARG A 36 5.40 3.94 4.56
N ILE A 37 5.53 4.21 5.86
CA ILE A 37 4.40 4.62 6.70
C ILE A 37 3.95 6.03 6.31
N LEU A 38 4.89 6.95 6.16
CA LEU A 38 4.58 8.34 5.78
C LEU A 38 3.97 8.44 4.37
N ASP A 39 4.42 7.60 3.44
CA ASP A 39 3.82 7.54 2.09
C ASP A 39 2.35 7.11 2.13
N GLN A 40 1.96 6.25 3.07
CA GLN A 40 0.59 5.75 3.17
C GLN A 40 -0.29 6.62 4.04
N ASP A 41 0.18 6.99 5.25
CA ASP A 41 -0.58 7.81 6.20
C ASP A 41 -0.56 9.30 5.85
N GLY A 42 0.46 9.72 5.10
CA GLY A 42 0.70 11.13 4.83
C GLY A 42 1.42 11.86 5.96
N THR A 43 1.53 13.17 5.81
CA THR A 43 2.14 14.09 6.77
C THR A 43 1.28 15.35 6.88
N LYS A 44 1.66 16.33 7.75
CA LYS A 44 0.92 17.60 7.89
C LYS A 44 0.81 18.41 6.57
N GLY A 45 1.67 18.16 5.59
CA GLY A 45 1.71 18.91 4.33
C GLY A 45 1.43 18.08 3.08
N ALA A 46 1.22 16.77 3.22
CA ALA A 46 0.99 15.87 2.10
C ALA A 46 0.02 14.75 2.48
N GLU A 47 -1.00 14.58 1.65
CA GLU A 47 -1.91 13.45 1.79
C GLU A 47 -1.22 12.15 1.32
N GLY A 48 -1.43 11.07 2.05
CA GLY A 48 -0.80 9.80 1.75
C GLY A 48 -1.59 8.91 0.80
N GLY A 49 -1.04 7.73 0.56
CA GLY A 49 -1.63 6.74 -0.34
C GLY A 49 -3.01 6.24 0.10
N ILE A 50 -3.31 6.25 1.40
CA ILE A 50 -4.66 5.91 1.92
C ILE A 50 -5.69 6.90 1.40
N GLU A 51 -5.41 8.20 1.47
CA GLU A 51 -6.30 9.24 0.95
C GLU A 51 -6.41 9.18 -0.58
N ALA A 52 -5.29 8.99 -1.27
CA ALA A 52 -5.30 8.82 -2.72
C ALA A 52 -6.14 7.59 -3.15
N TRP A 53 -6.13 6.51 -2.37
CA TRP A 53 -6.97 5.35 -2.64
C TRP A 53 -8.46 5.61 -2.39
N LEU A 54 -8.80 6.37 -1.36
CA LEU A 54 -10.19 6.82 -1.13
C LEU A 54 -10.72 7.62 -2.32
N ARG A 55 -9.91 8.56 -2.85
CA ARG A 55 -10.26 9.31 -4.07
C ARG A 55 -10.43 8.42 -5.31
N LEU A 56 -9.62 7.39 -5.45
CA LEU A 56 -9.83 6.39 -6.50
C LEU A 56 -11.20 5.70 -6.35
N GLY A 57 -11.58 5.35 -5.13
CA GLY A 57 -12.87 4.76 -4.86
C GLY A 57 -14.03 5.69 -5.19
N GLU A 58 -13.93 6.96 -4.82
CA GLU A 58 -14.90 8.01 -5.15
C GLU A 58 -14.99 8.20 -6.68
N ALA A 59 -13.86 8.24 -7.37
CA ALA A 59 -13.81 8.31 -8.83
C ALA A 59 -14.43 7.06 -9.51
N CYS A 60 -14.42 5.92 -8.85
CA CYS A 60 -15.11 4.70 -9.28
C CYS A 60 -16.60 4.68 -8.93
N GLY A 61 -17.15 5.75 -8.34
CA GLY A 61 -18.56 5.89 -8.00
C GLY A 61 -18.95 5.31 -6.64
N MET A 62 -17.98 5.00 -5.77
CA MET A 62 -18.24 4.56 -4.39
C MET A 62 -18.34 5.77 -3.47
N ARG A 63 -19.19 5.68 -2.43
CA ARG A 63 -19.17 6.67 -1.37
C ARG A 63 -17.99 6.40 -0.44
N ARG A 64 -17.39 7.45 0.09
CA ARG A 64 -16.27 7.37 1.03
C ARG A 64 -16.59 6.52 2.27
N GLU A 65 -17.81 6.69 2.80
CA GLU A 65 -18.29 5.95 3.97
C GLU A 65 -18.37 4.44 3.71
N GLU A 66 -18.70 4.02 2.49
CA GLU A 66 -18.72 2.59 2.09
C GLU A 66 -17.31 1.97 2.09
N LEU A 67 -16.30 2.75 1.73
CA LEU A 67 -14.91 2.31 1.83
C LEU A 67 -14.46 2.23 3.29
N LEU A 68 -14.75 3.26 4.07
CA LEU A 68 -14.33 3.37 5.47
C LEU A 68 -15.04 2.35 6.38
N SER A 69 -16.29 1.99 6.08
CA SER A 69 -17.03 0.96 6.83
C SER A 69 -16.52 -0.46 6.59
N GLU A 70 -15.78 -0.67 5.48
CA GLU A 70 -15.27 -1.99 5.07
C GLU A 70 -16.35 -3.05 4.84
N GLU A 71 -17.61 -2.65 4.67
CA GLU A 71 -18.74 -3.57 4.49
C GLU A 71 -18.62 -4.47 3.24
N HIS A 72 -17.84 -4.01 2.26
CA HIS A 72 -17.60 -4.74 1.01
C HIS A 72 -16.31 -5.58 1.02
N VAL A 73 -15.61 -5.64 2.14
CA VAL A 73 -14.37 -6.42 2.27
C VAL A 73 -14.72 -7.89 2.48
N LEU A 74 -14.31 -8.72 1.52
CA LEU A 74 -14.55 -10.16 1.56
C LEU A 74 -13.78 -10.82 2.72
N PRO A 75 -14.37 -11.81 3.41
CA PRO A 75 -13.70 -12.51 4.51
C PRO A 75 -12.33 -13.10 4.14
N GLY A 76 -12.19 -13.65 2.93
CA GLY A 76 -10.90 -14.17 2.45
C GLY A 76 -9.83 -13.11 2.27
N VAL A 77 -10.22 -11.90 1.86
CA VAL A 77 -9.29 -10.75 1.77
C VAL A 77 -8.85 -10.33 3.16
N ARG A 78 -9.80 -10.18 4.09
CA ARG A 78 -9.50 -9.85 5.49
C ARG A 78 -8.55 -10.86 6.11
N PHE A 79 -8.85 -12.15 5.96
CA PHE A 79 -7.98 -13.23 6.46
C PHE A 79 -6.55 -13.13 5.90
N ALA A 80 -6.40 -12.95 4.58
CA ALA A 80 -5.08 -12.87 3.95
C ALA A 80 -4.27 -11.64 4.41
N VAL A 81 -4.94 -10.48 4.52
CA VAL A 81 -4.30 -9.24 4.96
C VAL A 81 -3.91 -9.31 6.43
N ASP A 82 -4.78 -9.82 7.30
CA ASP A 82 -4.49 -9.99 8.73
C ASP A 82 -3.35 -10.99 8.95
N ALA A 83 -3.32 -12.09 8.17
CA ALA A 83 -2.22 -13.04 8.21
C ALA A 83 -0.88 -12.39 7.85
N TYR A 84 -0.86 -11.48 6.85
CA TYR A 84 0.33 -10.72 6.47
C TYR A 84 0.83 -9.79 7.59
N VAL A 85 -0.08 -9.06 8.23
CA VAL A 85 0.28 -8.21 9.38
C VAL A 85 0.79 -9.06 10.56
N ASN A 86 0.12 -10.17 10.85
CA ASN A 86 0.53 -11.07 11.93
C ASN A 86 1.88 -11.73 11.66
N PHE A 87 2.18 -12.06 10.40
CA PHE A 87 3.51 -12.52 10.00
C PHE A 87 4.58 -11.48 10.37
N ALA A 88 4.39 -10.22 9.99
CA ALA A 88 5.32 -9.14 10.31
C ALA A 88 5.49 -8.90 11.82
N ARG A 89 4.44 -9.15 12.62
CA ARG A 89 4.50 -9.03 14.09
C ARG A 89 5.24 -10.17 14.78
N SER A 90 5.13 -11.38 14.25
CA SER A 90 5.55 -12.61 14.93
C SER A 90 6.89 -13.18 14.42
N ARG A 91 7.37 -12.73 13.28
CA ARG A 91 8.60 -13.23 12.66
C ARG A 91 9.79 -12.31 12.89
N PRO A 92 11.02 -12.82 12.78
CA PRO A 92 12.21 -11.98 12.73
C PRO A 92 12.04 -10.87 11.70
N TRP A 93 12.52 -9.67 12.01
CA TRP A 93 12.30 -8.49 11.17
C TRP A 93 12.81 -8.65 9.74
N GLN A 94 13.90 -9.43 9.53
CA GLN A 94 14.42 -9.71 8.19
C GLN A 94 13.42 -10.53 7.36
N GLU A 95 12.78 -11.54 7.97
CA GLU A 95 11.73 -12.30 7.29
C GLU A 95 10.52 -11.42 6.96
N ALA A 96 10.16 -10.52 7.87
CA ALA A 96 9.09 -9.56 7.65
C ALA A 96 9.43 -8.59 6.51
N VAL A 97 10.68 -8.14 6.40
CA VAL A 97 11.18 -7.36 5.25
C VAL A 97 11.08 -8.17 3.96
N CYS A 98 11.56 -9.42 3.96
CA CYS A 98 11.46 -10.32 2.80
C CYS A 98 10.01 -10.47 2.31
N SER A 99 9.05 -10.58 3.23
CA SER A 99 7.63 -10.67 2.86
C SER A 99 7.12 -9.43 2.11
N SER A 100 7.77 -8.28 2.29
CA SER A 100 7.44 -7.03 1.57
C SER A 100 7.96 -7.00 0.12
N LEU A 101 8.82 -7.94 -0.28
CA LEU A 101 9.30 -8.07 -1.67
C LEU A 101 8.21 -8.55 -2.65
N THR A 102 7.00 -8.84 -2.17
CA THR A 102 5.81 -8.95 -3.04
C THR A 102 5.59 -7.68 -3.87
N GLU A 103 6.18 -6.56 -3.47
CA GLU A 103 6.12 -5.28 -4.19
C GLU A 103 7.09 -5.17 -5.37
N LEU A 104 7.96 -6.18 -5.62
CA LEU A 104 8.93 -6.18 -6.74
C LEU A 104 8.32 -5.82 -8.09
N PHE A 105 7.09 -6.28 -8.34
CA PHE A 105 6.36 -6.02 -9.59
C PHE A 105 5.38 -4.84 -9.50
N ALA A 106 5.33 -4.16 -8.37
CA ALA A 106 4.38 -3.07 -8.17
C ALA A 106 4.59 -1.89 -9.14
N PRO A 107 5.82 -1.43 -9.43
CA PRO A 107 6.02 -0.35 -10.40
C PRO A 107 5.43 -0.66 -11.77
N ASP A 108 5.67 -1.85 -12.31
CA ASP A 108 5.16 -2.27 -13.63
C ASP A 108 3.64 -2.40 -13.61
N ALA A 109 3.09 -2.98 -12.53
CA ALA A 109 1.65 -3.08 -12.34
C ALA A 109 0.97 -1.71 -12.23
N HIS A 110 1.59 -0.72 -11.60
CA HIS A 110 1.06 0.64 -11.52
C HIS A 110 1.16 1.37 -12.87
N ALA A 111 2.27 1.23 -13.59
CA ALA A 111 2.41 1.77 -14.94
C ALA A 111 1.33 1.20 -15.88
N SER A 112 1.16 -0.12 -15.90
CA SER A 112 0.11 -0.78 -16.69
C SER A 112 -1.30 -0.28 -16.34
N ARG A 113 -1.59 0.00 -15.06
CA ARG A 113 -2.89 0.56 -14.66
C ARG A 113 -3.09 1.99 -15.17
N LEU A 114 -2.07 2.84 -15.11
CA LEU A 114 -2.13 4.20 -15.65
C LEU A 114 -2.41 4.22 -17.16
N GLU A 115 -1.93 3.22 -17.89
CA GLU A 115 -2.20 3.07 -19.32
C GLU A 115 -3.58 2.47 -19.60
N SER A 116 -4.02 1.51 -18.80
CA SER A 116 -5.24 0.73 -19.07
C SER A 116 -6.51 1.40 -18.56
N PHE A 117 -6.46 2.13 -17.43
CA PHE A 117 -7.64 2.78 -16.86
C PHE A 117 -8.31 3.77 -17.83
N PRO A 118 -7.59 4.71 -18.47
CA PRO A 118 -8.22 5.62 -19.43
C PRO A 118 -8.84 4.90 -20.66
N LYS A 119 -8.29 3.76 -21.04
CA LYS A 119 -8.78 2.98 -22.18
C LYS A 119 -10.06 2.20 -21.86
N HIS A 120 -10.11 1.59 -20.69
CA HIS A 120 -11.18 0.66 -20.30
C HIS A 120 -12.21 1.26 -19.35
N TYR A 121 -11.87 2.33 -18.67
CA TYR A 121 -12.70 3.01 -17.68
C TYR A 121 -12.69 4.53 -17.89
N PRO A 122 -13.10 5.03 -19.09
CA PRO A 122 -12.97 6.44 -19.46
C PRO A 122 -13.82 7.39 -18.59
N TRP A 123 -14.75 6.86 -17.81
CA TRP A 123 -15.55 7.63 -16.85
C TRP A 123 -14.83 7.93 -15.53
N ILE A 124 -13.68 7.26 -15.26
CA ILE A 124 -12.89 7.52 -14.05
C ILE A 124 -12.03 8.75 -14.30
N ALA A 125 -12.24 9.79 -13.49
CA ALA A 125 -11.47 11.01 -13.58
C ALA A 125 -9.98 10.74 -13.36
N GLU A 126 -9.13 11.42 -14.13
CA GLU A 126 -7.67 11.25 -14.07
C GLU A 126 -7.09 11.55 -12.68
N SER A 127 -7.70 12.49 -11.94
CA SER A 127 -7.35 12.80 -10.55
C SER A 127 -7.53 11.61 -9.59
N GLY A 128 -8.39 10.65 -9.90
CA GLY A 128 -8.55 9.42 -9.15
C GLY A 128 -7.39 8.43 -9.29
N LEU A 129 -6.49 8.64 -10.26
CA LEU A 129 -5.36 7.75 -10.53
C LEU A 129 -4.06 8.18 -9.82
N GLU A 130 -4.10 9.19 -8.96
CA GLU A 130 -2.93 9.75 -8.28
C GLU A 130 -2.16 8.71 -7.46
N TYR A 131 -2.86 7.80 -6.80
CA TYR A 131 -2.25 6.68 -6.09
C TYR A 131 -1.24 5.90 -6.98
N PHE A 132 -1.61 5.60 -8.21
CA PHE A 132 -0.74 4.84 -9.11
C PHE A 132 0.47 5.66 -9.57
N ARG A 133 0.33 6.99 -9.69
CA ARG A 133 1.44 7.88 -10.08
C ARG A 133 2.48 7.97 -8.97
N SER A 134 2.06 8.24 -7.74
CA SER A 134 2.98 8.34 -6.61
C SER A 134 3.75 7.03 -6.41
N ARG A 135 3.06 5.89 -6.54
CA ARG A 135 3.66 4.56 -6.37
C ARG A 135 4.71 4.19 -7.44
N LEU A 136 4.78 4.86 -8.57
CA LEU A 136 5.85 4.61 -9.56
C LEU A 136 7.25 4.90 -8.99
N THR A 137 7.37 5.94 -8.18
CA THR A 137 8.64 6.34 -7.55
C THR A 137 8.83 5.65 -6.19
N GLU A 138 7.82 5.71 -5.34
CA GLU A 138 7.86 5.18 -3.98
C GLU A 138 8.11 3.67 -3.96
N ALA A 139 7.39 2.90 -4.79
CA ALA A 139 7.56 1.44 -4.82
C ALA A 139 8.95 1.01 -5.32
N ARG A 140 9.56 1.76 -6.24
CA ARG A 140 10.94 1.48 -6.68
C ARG A 140 11.94 1.65 -5.53
N ARG A 141 11.86 2.76 -4.81
CA ARG A 141 12.68 3.02 -3.62
C ARG A 141 12.48 1.92 -2.58
N ASP A 142 11.25 1.54 -2.31
CA ASP A 142 10.90 0.53 -1.32
C ASP A 142 11.46 -0.85 -1.67
N VAL A 143 11.41 -1.23 -2.95
CA VAL A 143 12.00 -2.47 -3.47
C VAL A 143 13.51 -2.46 -3.32
N GLU A 144 14.19 -1.39 -3.74
CA GLU A 144 15.64 -1.25 -3.62
C GLU A 144 16.10 -1.35 -2.17
N HIS A 145 15.39 -0.70 -1.24
CA HIS A 145 15.68 -0.80 0.18
C HIS A 145 15.47 -2.23 0.71
N GLY A 146 14.35 -2.86 0.38
CA GLY A 146 14.07 -4.24 0.78
C GLY A 146 15.14 -5.22 0.27
N LEU A 147 15.56 -5.10 -0.98
CA LEU A 147 16.61 -5.93 -1.56
C LEU A 147 17.97 -5.76 -0.85
N ARG A 148 18.38 -4.52 -0.52
CA ARG A 148 19.62 -4.29 0.22
C ARG A 148 19.66 -4.94 1.60
N ILE A 149 18.49 -5.17 2.21
CA ILE A 149 18.40 -5.81 3.52
C ILE A 149 18.45 -7.34 3.39
N THR A 150 17.97 -7.88 2.27
CA THR A 150 17.75 -9.32 2.09
C THR A 150 18.88 -10.03 1.35
N LEU A 151 19.70 -9.29 0.61
CA LEU A 151 20.89 -9.78 -0.13
C LEU A 151 22.19 -9.47 0.60
#